data_2919903a93608ffce3af3bd11429acfc
#
_entry.id   2919903a93608ffce3af3bd11429acfc
#
_cell.length_a   1.000
_cell.length_b   1.000
_cell.length_c   1.000
_cell.angle_alpha   90.00
_cell.angle_beta   90.00
_cell.angle_gamma   90.00
#
_symmetry.space_group_name_H-M   'P 1'
#
loop_
_entity.id
_entity.type
_entity.pdbx_description
1 polymer ?
#
loop_
_entity_poly.entity_id
_entity_poly.type
_entity_poly.pdbx_seq_one_letter_code
_entity_poly.pdbx_strand_id
1 'polypeptide(L)'
;MIVAAGKDVRVLVIKLADRLHNMRTLDARSPKSRARIATATLDVLVPLCDRLGIQALKRDLDDVVLYHLEPEAYARIDEHVRNRPGWQEYLTEVAAKTRTALRRLRVDAEVQPRPRHYYSIWKDTVAGGYQVPFDLPRIAVVVDGPETDCYAALGAIHGQWRPVAGRFKDFIASPKNNLYRSLHTTVTGPDGRLLEVLIRTESMHRCAEYGVATGYRYPKSSEWAETPGSDQLTWLKRVLDWEQETTDAGQFLASLRCDLAEGQIQVFAHGNTFELPSGSTPVDLAYELSTETGGECLAATINGRLAPLSSQLRDGDVVEIFTETDGQIETEPGAPRGPRREWLGFVKSNAAQMQIKSYFAEENAPGISIADKVRLGRATIGLTLRKHDRGLASEVPLRRLAEELGYPDLETMLVAVTERSLEPDQVVEQLIALVDNTD
;
A
#
# COMPACT_ATOMS: atom_id res chain seq x y z
N MET A 1 -10.92 3.71 14.58
CA MET A 1 -9.51 3.92 14.98
C MET A 1 -8.70 4.50 13.82
N ILE A 2 -8.66 3.84 12.68
CA ILE A 2 -7.96 4.28 11.46
C ILE A 2 -8.53 5.61 10.95
N VAL A 3 -9.84 5.77 10.95
CA VAL A 3 -10.57 7.02 10.61
C VAL A 3 -10.12 8.22 11.44
N ALA A 4 -10.00 8.04 12.77
CA ALA A 4 -9.50 9.10 13.64
C ALA A 4 -8.01 9.44 13.35
N ALA A 5 -7.25 8.46 12.88
CA ALA A 5 -5.84 8.62 12.52
C ALA A 5 -5.61 9.34 11.18
N GLY A 6 -6.59 9.32 10.27
CA GLY A 6 -6.50 10.01 9.00
C GLY A 6 -6.52 11.53 9.11
N LYS A 7 -7.01 12.03 10.24
CA LYS A 7 -6.93 13.46 10.56
C LYS A 7 -5.59 13.83 11.23
N ASP A 8 -4.98 12.88 11.94
CA ASP A 8 -3.71 13.10 12.64
C ASP A 8 -2.99 11.76 12.89
N VAL A 9 -1.88 11.54 12.20
CA VAL A 9 -1.07 10.31 12.29
C VAL A 9 -0.57 10.02 13.72
N ARG A 10 -0.43 11.06 14.57
CA ARG A 10 -0.05 10.91 15.99
C ARG A 10 -1.02 10.03 16.75
N VAL A 11 -2.32 10.14 16.45
CA VAL A 11 -3.36 9.31 17.07
C VAL A 11 -3.09 7.83 16.79
N LEU A 12 -2.66 7.51 15.57
CA LEU A 12 -2.33 6.14 15.18
C LEU A 12 -1.09 5.63 15.94
N VAL A 13 -0.03 6.43 15.99
CA VAL A 13 1.20 6.08 16.73
C VAL A 13 0.90 5.81 18.21
N ILE A 14 0.10 6.67 18.86
CA ILE A 14 -0.33 6.48 20.26
C ILE A 14 -1.12 5.18 20.41
N LYS A 15 -2.03 4.89 19.48
CA LYS A 15 -2.86 3.66 19.53
C LYS A 15 -2.05 2.39 19.29
N LEU A 16 -1.02 2.44 18.46
CA LEU A 16 -0.10 1.32 18.26
C LEU A 16 0.74 1.08 19.51
N ALA A 17 1.20 2.14 20.18
CA ALA A 17 1.92 2.03 21.46
C ALA A 17 1.01 1.49 22.59
N ASP A 18 -0.25 1.96 22.68
CA ASP A 18 -1.27 1.43 23.59
C ASP A 18 -1.53 -0.06 23.33
N ARG A 19 -1.61 -0.46 22.05
CA ARG A 19 -1.75 -1.88 21.69
C ARG A 19 -0.57 -2.72 22.19
N LEU A 20 0.65 -2.24 22.02
CA LEU A 20 1.85 -2.95 22.52
C LEU A 20 1.77 -3.12 24.05
N HIS A 21 1.38 -2.07 24.79
CA HIS A 21 1.19 -2.15 26.22
C HIS A 21 0.14 -3.22 26.59
N ASN A 22 -1.02 -3.18 25.93
CA ASN A 22 -2.10 -4.13 26.14
C ASN A 22 -1.71 -5.58 25.78
N MET A 23 -0.89 -5.78 24.73
CA MET A 23 -0.38 -7.09 24.35
C MET A 23 0.57 -7.68 25.41
N ARG A 24 1.39 -6.85 26.05
CA ARG A 24 2.30 -7.26 27.13
C ARG A 24 1.58 -7.68 28.42
N THR A 25 0.32 -7.26 28.59
CA THR A 25 -0.51 -7.59 29.78
C THR A 25 -1.64 -8.57 29.45
N LEU A 26 -1.55 -9.25 28.31
CA LEU A 26 -2.63 -10.08 27.79
C LEU A 26 -2.83 -11.40 28.55
N ASP A 27 -1.86 -11.82 29.35
CA ASP A 27 -1.89 -13.08 30.11
C ASP A 27 -3.07 -13.17 31.09
N ALA A 28 -3.60 -12.05 31.56
CA ALA A 28 -4.79 -11.99 32.41
C ALA A 28 -6.11 -12.39 31.66
N ARG A 29 -6.08 -12.54 30.34
CA ARG A 29 -7.25 -12.90 29.53
C ARG A 29 -7.34 -14.41 29.30
N SER A 30 -8.55 -14.89 28.96
CA SER A 30 -8.75 -16.29 28.58
C SER A 30 -7.95 -16.65 27.30
N PRO A 31 -7.52 -17.91 27.11
CA PRO A 31 -6.72 -18.35 25.95
C PRO A 31 -7.39 -17.99 24.61
N LYS A 32 -8.70 -18.18 24.48
CA LYS A 32 -9.49 -17.83 23.29
C LYS A 32 -9.45 -16.33 22.99
N SER A 33 -9.55 -15.49 24.03
CA SER A 33 -9.48 -14.04 23.89
C SER A 33 -8.07 -13.57 23.51
N ARG A 34 -7.04 -14.19 24.12
CA ARG A 34 -5.63 -13.92 23.78
C ARG A 34 -5.34 -14.20 22.31
N ALA A 35 -5.67 -15.41 21.85
CA ALA A 35 -5.46 -15.80 20.45
C ALA A 35 -6.17 -14.83 19.48
N ARG A 36 -7.44 -14.50 19.72
CA ARG A 36 -8.20 -13.57 18.88
C ARG A 36 -7.54 -12.18 18.81
N ILE A 37 -7.09 -11.64 19.94
CA ILE A 37 -6.47 -10.31 20.00
C ILE A 37 -5.10 -10.35 19.33
N ALA A 38 -4.31 -11.40 19.54
CA ALA A 38 -2.99 -11.58 18.93
C ALA A 38 -3.09 -11.71 17.41
N THR A 39 -4.03 -12.53 16.89
CA THR A 39 -4.30 -12.66 15.46
C THR A 39 -4.73 -11.33 14.83
N ALA A 40 -5.67 -10.61 15.45
CA ALA A 40 -6.09 -9.30 14.95
C ALA A 40 -4.94 -8.27 14.96
N THR A 41 -4.01 -8.37 15.91
CA THR A 41 -2.81 -7.52 15.96
C THR A 41 -1.85 -7.88 14.82
N LEU A 42 -1.63 -9.18 14.59
CA LEU A 42 -0.78 -9.67 13.49
C LEU A 42 -1.33 -9.29 12.12
N ASP A 43 -2.63 -9.46 11.92
CA ASP A 43 -3.26 -9.28 10.60
C ASP A 43 -3.42 -7.81 10.18
N VAL A 44 -3.46 -6.87 11.14
CA VAL A 44 -3.77 -5.47 10.83
C VAL A 44 -2.73 -4.50 11.39
N LEU A 45 -2.38 -4.60 12.69
CA LEU A 45 -1.59 -3.56 13.32
C LEU A 45 -0.09 -3.72 13.08
N VAL A 46 0.41 -4.95 12.96
CA VAL A 46 1.81 -5.22 12.60
C VAL A 46 2.11 -4.74 11.17
N PRO A 47 1.31 -5.10 10.14
CA PRO A 47 1.49 -4.55 8.80
C PRO A 47 1.34 -3.04 8.74
N LEU A 48 0.46 -2.47 9.55
CA LEU A 48 0.31 -1.02 9.65
C LEU A 48 1.57 -0.34 10.21
N CYS A 49 2.22 -0.94 11.23
CA CYS A 49 3.52 -0.46 11.71
C CYS A 49 4.59 -0.52 10.61
N ASP A 50 4.57 -1.57 9.79
CA ASP A 50 5.48 -1.72 8.65
C ASP A 50 5.26 -0.62 7.61
N ARG A 51 4.01 -0.38 7.22
CA ARG A 51 3.63 0.66 6.25
C ARG A 51 4.00 2.06 6.71
N LEU A 52 3.89 2.34 8.03
CA LEU A 52 4.30 3.60 8.64
C LEU A 52 5.81 3.68 8.92
N GLY A 53 6.58 2.64 8.63
CA GLY A 53 8.02 2.56 8.86
C GLY A 53 8.44 2.48 10.34
N ILE A 54 7.51 2.24 11.28
CA ILE A 54 7.81 2.22 12.73
C ILE A 54 8.33 0.83 13.12
N GLN A 55 9.55 0.50 12.65
CA GLN A 55 10.12 -0.84 12.80
C GLN A 55 10.44 -1.21 14.26
N ALA A 56 10.74 -0.23 15.11
CA ALA A 56 10.95 -0.50 16.54
C ALA A 56 9.69 -1.09 17.18
N LEU A 57 8.53 -0.48 16.92
CA LEU A 57 7.25 -0.93 17.45
C LEU A 57 6.77 -2.22 16.80
N LYS A 58 7.01 -2.36 15.49
CA LYS A 58 6.69 -3.58 14.74
C LYS A 58 7.36 -4.79 15.37
N ARG A 59 8.68 -4.73 15.59
CA ARG A 59 9.44 -5.85 16.19
C ARG A 59 8.92 -6.27 17.56
N ASP A 60 8.61 -5.28 18.40
CA ASP A 60 8.09 -5.54 19.74
C ASP A 60 6.70 -6.21 19.66
N LEU A 61 5.84 -5.77 18.74
CA LEU A 61 4.51 -6.38 18.52
C LEU A 61 4.63 -7.78 17.93
N ASP A 62 5.51 -7.99 16.95
CA ASP A 62 5.78 -9.28 16.32
C ASP A 62 6.20 -10.33 17.37
N ASP A 63 7.15 -9.97 18.25
CA ASP A 63 7.66 -10.90 19.26
C ASP A 63 6.62 -11.23 20.33
N VAL A 64 5.81 -10.25 20.78
CA VAL A 64 4.71 -10.50 21.73
C VAL A 64 3.58 -11.30 21.09
N VAL A 65 3.29 -11.08 19.80
CA VAL A 65 2.32 -11.88 19.05
C VAL A 65 2.80 -13.33 18.97
N LEU A 66 4.06 -13.57 18.62
CA LEU A 66 4.65 -14.91 18.58
C LEU A 66 4.54 -15.61 19.93
N TYR A 67 4.85 -14.91 21.03
CA TYR A 67 4.70 -15.44 22.39
C TYR A 67 3.29 -15.95 22.69
N HIS A 68 2.24 -15.25 22.21
CA HIS A 68 0.86 -15.62 22.48
C HIS A 68 0.28 -16.65 21.49
N LEU A 69 0.72 -16.67 20.22
CA LEU A 69 0.20 -17.57 19.20
C LEU A 69 0.97 -18.88 19.12
N GLU A 70 2.30 -18.82 19.26
CA GLU A 70 3.22 -19.95 19.09
C GLU A 70 4.19 -20.07 20.30
N PRO A 71 3.68 -20.28 21.53
CA PRO A 71 4.50 -20.23 22.75
C PRO A 71 5.62 -21.26 22.76
N GLU A 72 5.42 -22.44 22.16
CA GLU A 72 6.45 -23.46 22.07
C GLU A 72 7.58 -23.05 21.11
N ALA A 73 7.23 -22.43 19.98
CA ALA A 73 8.23 -21.90 19.06
C ALA A 73 9.01 -20.74 19.69
N TYR A 74 8.31 -19.84 20.38
CA TYR A 74 8.95 -18.76 21.13
C TYR A 74 9.96 -19.30 22.16
N ALA A 75 9.58 -20.30 22.98
CA ALA A 75 10.44 -20.89 23.99
C ALA A 75 11.69 -21.54 23.38
N ARG A 76 11.54 -22.28 22.26
CA ARG A 76 12.69 -22.88 21.55
C ARG A 76 13.66 -21.82 21.02
N ILE A 77 13.13 -20.71 20.49
CA ILE A 77 13.97 -19.61 19.98
C ILE A 77 14.66 -18.89 21.14
N ASP A 78 13.94 -18.64 22.24
CA ASP A 78 14.50 -18.02 23.45
C ASP A 78 15.65 -18.84 24.02
N GLU A 79 15.48 -20.16 24.15
CA GLU A 79 16.54 -21.09 24.58
C GLU A 79 17.72 -21.05 23.59
N HIS A 80 17.46 -21.09 22.29
CA HIS A 80 18.50 -21.01 21.27
C HIS A 80 19.27 -19.68 21.34
N VAL A 81 18.59 -18.56 21.51
CA VAL A 81 19.23 -17.24 21.59
C VAL A 81 20.04 -17.07 22.85
N ARG A 82 19.57 -17.60 24.00
CA ARG A 82 20.28 -17.52 25.29
C ARG A 82 21.48 -18.46 25.37
N ASN A 83 21.39 -19.65 24.78
CA ASN A 83 22.41 -20.69 24.89
C ASN A 83 23.34 -20.72 23.68
N ARG A 84 23.97 -19.58 23.34
CA ARG A 84 24.93 -19.47 22.23
C ARG A 84 26.35 -19.22 22.74
N PRO A 85 27.14 -20.25 22.97
CA PRO A 85 28.53 -20.07 23.40
C PRO A 85 29.33 -19.37 22.28
N GLY A 86 30.18 -18.41 22.67
CA GLY A 86 31.03 -17.68 21.74
C GLY A 86 30.34 -16.66 20.83
N TRP A 87 29.03 -16.43 21.00
CA TRP A 87 28.28 -15.51 20.11
C TRP A 87 28.67 -14.05 20.33
N GLN A 88 28.81 -13.65 21.59
CA GLN A 88 29.14 -12.27 21.93
C GLN A 88 30.60 -11.95 21.55
N GLU A 89 31.49 -12.90 21.73
CA GLU A 89 32.89 -12.82 21.33
C GLU A 89 33.00 -12.68 19.81
N TYR A 90 32.26 -13.50 19.06
CA TYR A 90 32.19 -13.43 17.61
C TYR A 90 31.71 -12.06 17.11
N LEU A 91 30.60 -11.53 17.63
CA LEU A 91 30.08 -10.22 17.25
C LEU A 91 31.06 -9.09 17.61
N THR A 92 31.78 -9.23 18.75
CA THR A 92 32.79 -8.25 19.16
C THR A 92 33.97 -8.25 18.18
N GLU A 93 34.45 -9.44 17.80
CA GLU A 93 35.51 -9.59 16.79
C GLU A 93 35.12 -9.03 15.45
N VAL A 94 33.92 -9.38 14.97
CA VAL A 94 33.36 -8.86 13.71
C VAL A 94 33.29 -7.34 13.75
N ALA A 95 32.76 -6.75 14.82
CA ALA A 95 32.66 -5.30 14.95
C ALA A 95 34.05 -4.62 14.96
N ALA A 96 35.02 -5.21 15.62
CA ALA A 96 36.40 -4.69 15.66
C ALA A 96 37.06 -4.72 14.27
N LYS A 97 36.94 -5.85 13.54
CA LYS A 97 37.44 -5.98 12.16
C LYS A 97 36.76 -5.02 11.21
N THR A 98 35.43 -4.86 11.31
CA THR A 98 34.67 -3.91 10.52
C THR A 98 35.14 -2.48 10.77
N ARG A 99 35.26 -2.03 12.04
CA ARG A 99 35.77 -0.70 12.36
C ARG A 99 37.17 -0.47 11.79
N THR A 100 38.04 -1.47 11.82
CA THR A 100 39.38 -1.38 11.25
C THR A 100 39.35 -1.20 9.73
N ALA A 101 38.48 -1.92 9.04
CA ALA A 101 38.31 -1.79 7.59
C ALA A 101 37.76 -0.39 7.20
N LEU A 102 36.76 0.11 7.93
CA LEU A 102 36.18 1.42 7.71
C LEU A 102 37.19 2.56 7.90
N ARG A 103 38.00 2.51 8.99
CA ARG A 103 39.05 3.51 9.25
C ARG A 103 40.10 3.59 8.14
N ARG A 104 40.44 2.47 7.48
CA ARG A 104 41.38 2.45 6.36
C ARG A 104 40.88 3.28 5.17
N LEU A 105 39.56 3.34 4.97
CA LEU A 105 38.90 4.14 3.92
C LEU A 105 38.42 5.50 4.44
N ARG A 106 38.77 5.87 5.68
CA ARG A 106 38.37 7.14 6.33
C ARG A 106 36.84 7.32 6.40
N VAL A 107 36.13 6.21 6.55
CA VAL A 107 34.67 6.23 6.80
C VAL A 107 34.46 6.25 8.29
N ASP A 108 33.81 7.30 8.78
CA ASP A 108 33.40 7.40 10.19
C ASP A 108 32.04 6.71 10.36
N ALA A 109 31.97 5.73 11.24
CA ALA A 109 30.76 4.95 11.45
C ALA A 109 30.77 4.24 12.80
N GLU A 110 29.61 4.15 13.39
CA GLU A 110 29.35 3.29 14.54
C GLU A 110 28.97 1.88 14.06
N VAL A 111 29.61 0.87 14.64
CA VAL A 111 29.32 -0.54 14.34
C VAL A 111 28.67 -1.18 15.55
N GLN A 112 27.43 -1.60 15.41
CA GLN A 112 26.58 -2.14 16.46
C GLN A 112 26.15 -3.56 16.14
N PRO A 113 26.16 -4.51 17.10
CA PRO A 113 25.42 -5.75 16.99
C PRO A 113 23.93 -5.46 16.81
N ARG A 114 23.30 -6.15 15.87
CA ARG A 114 21.87 -6.00 15.61
C ARG A 114 21.18 -7.35 15.58
N PRO A 115 20.94 -7.95 16.75
CA PRO A 115 20.32 -9.27 16.81
C PRO A 115 18.94 -9.24 16.12
N ARG A 116 18.60 -10.35 15.51
CA ARG A 116 17.29 -10.53 14.91
C ARG A 116 16.24 -10.72 16.02
N HIS A 117 15.04 -10.20 15.81
CA HIS A 117 13.92 -10.41 16.71
C HIS A 117 13.32 -11.81 16.50
N TYR A 118 12.66 -12.36 17.51
CA TYR A 118 12.23 -13.75 17.56
C TYR A 118 11.28 -14.15 16.46
N TYR A 119 10.30 -13.29 16.13
CA TYR A 119 9.37 -13.52 15.03
C TYR A 119 10.10 -13.67 13.69
N SER A 120 11.11 -12.85 13.41
CA SER A 120 11.93 -12.97 12.20
C SER A 120 12.69 -14.28 12.12
N ILE A 121 13.25 -14.76 13.26
CA ILE A 121 13.91 -16.05 13.33
C ILE A 121 12.91 -17.17 13.08
N TRP A 122 11.73 -17.10 13.70
CA TRP A 122 10.66 -18.07 13.52
C TRP A 122 10.19 -18.14 12.06
N LYS A 123 9.92 -17.01 11.44
CA LYS A 123 9.45 -16.91 10.06
C LYS A 123 10.43 -17.56 9.09
N ASP A 124 11.73 -17.26 9.20
CA ASP A 124 12.76 -17.84 8.34
C ASP A 124 12.98 -19.33 8.63
N THR A 125 12.85 -19.73 9.88
CA THR A 125 12.93 -21.14 10.29
C THR A 125 11.82 -21.97 9.64
N VAL A 126 10.58 -21.47 9.70
CA VAL A 126 9.41 -22.13 9.09
C VAL A 126 9.50 -22.10 7.56
N ALA A 127 9.79 -20.96 6.98
CA ALA A 127 9.90 -20.81 5.52
C ALA A 127 11.02 -21.67 4.92
N GLY A 128 12.13 -21.84 5.63
CA GLY A 128 13.26 -22.69 5.23
C GLY A 128 13.11 -24.17 5.56
N GLY A 129 12.05 -24.57 6.29
CA GLY A 129 11.85 -25.94 6.74
C GLY A 129 12.92 -26.44 7.72
N TYR A 130 13.58 -25.51 8.46
CA TYR A 130 14.66 -25.87 9.37
C TYR A 130 14.13 -26.47 10.66
N GLN A 131 14.80 -27.52 11.15
CA GLN A 131 14.46 -28.17 12.43
C GLN A 131 14.97 -27.36 13.64
N VAL A 132 16.00 -26.54 13.45
CA VAL A 132 16.63 -25.68 14.47
C VAL A 132 16.41 -24.21 14.08
N PRO A 133 16.25 -23.29 15.04
CA PRO A 133 16.09 -21.88 14.74
C PRO A 133 17.21 -21.35 13.82
N PHE A 134 16.81 -20.84 12.64
CA PHE A 134 17.72 -20.28 11.65
C PHE A 134 17.98 -18.81 11.96
N ASP A 135 19.09 -18.54 12.61
CA ASP A 135 19.48 -17.19 12.96
C ASP A 135 20.89 -16.85 12.46
N LEU A 136 20.98 -15.77 11.68
CA LEU A 136 22.24 -15.23 11.19
C LEU A 136 22.73 -14.09 12.10
N PRO A 137 24.04 -14.06 12.42
CA PRO A 137 24.63 -12.90 13.05
C PRO A 137 24.42 -11.67 12.16
N ARG A 138 24.05 -10.56 12.77
CA ARG A 138 23.81 -9.31 12.08
C ARG A 138 24.48 -8.16 12.81
N ILE A 139 25.09 -7.26 12.02
CA ILE A 139 25.60 -5.98 12.50
C ILE A 139 24.96 -4.84 11.72
N ALA A 140 24.84 -3.68 12.34
CA ALA A 140 24.52 -2.42 11.69
C ALA A 140 25.76 -1.52 11.69
N VAL A 141 26.04 -0.95 10.53
CA VAL A 141 27.06 0.09 10.32
C VAL A 141 26.31 1.39 10.10
N VAL A 142 26.34 2.26 11.10
CA VAL A 142 25.70 3.57 11.07
C VAL A 142 26.75 4.60 10.73
N VAL A 143 26.71 5.12 9.52
CA VAL A 143 27.69 6.05 8.95
C VAL A 143 27.39 7.47 9.41
N ASP A 144 28.40 8.16 9.94
CA ASP A 144 28.36 9.57 10.22
C ASP A 144 28.93 10.35 9.03
N GLY A 145 28.08 10.63 8.04
CA GLY A 145 28.45 11.26 6.79
C GLY A 145 27.36 11.17 5.71
N PRO A 146 27.68 11.60 4.47
CA PRO A 146 26.76 11.56 3.36
C PRO A 146 26.45 10.13 2.90
N GLU A 147 25.42 9.96 2.09
CA GLU A 147 24.99 8.65 1.54
C GLU A 147 26.11 7.93 0.76
N THR A 148 26.99 8.68 0.10
CA THR A 148 28.14 8.14 -0.62
C THR A 148 29.07 7.32 0.28
N ASP A 149 29.16 7.68 1.55
CA ASP A 149 30.01 6.99 2.51
C ASP A 149 29.42 5.63 2.89
N CYS A 150 28.11 5.40 2.71
CA CYS A 150 27.51 4.07 2.82
C CYS A 150 28.07 3.12 1.76
N TYR A 151 28.28 3.59 0.53
CA TYR A 151 28.89 2.78 -0.54
C TYR A 151 30.38 2.58 -0.32
N ALA A 152 31.08 3.56 0.26
CA ALA A 152 32.47 3.39 0.67
C ALA A 152 32.58 2.34 1.80
N ALA A 153 31.64 2.36 2.77
CA ALA A 153 31.56 1.36 3.80
C ALA A 153 31.28 -0.05 3.24
N LEU A 154 30.39 -0.17 2.24
CA LEU A 154 30.14 -1.41 1.54
C LEU A 154 31.43 -1.94 0.89
N GLY A 155 32.19 -1.08 0.20
CA GLY A 155 33.48 -1.42 -0.39
C GLY A 155 34.49 -1.91 0.64
N ALA A 156 34.56 -1.26 1.83
CA ALA A 156 35.42 -1.71 2.93
C ALA A 156 35.05 -3.11 3.43
N ILE A 157 33.75 -3.39 3.57
CA ILE A 157 33.23 -4.67 4.05
C ILE A 157 33.46 -5.77 3.02
N HIS A 158 33.19 -5.53 1.73
CA HIS A 158 33.44 -6.49 0.65
C HIS A 158 34.93 -6.74 0.41
N GLY A 159 35.77 -5.74 0.68
CA GLY A 159 37.23 -5.91 0.65
C GLY A 159 37.76 -6.74 1.84
N GLN A 160 37.04 -6.76 2.96
CA GLN A 160 37.39 -7.54 4.14
C GLN A 160 36.84 -8.98 4.09
N TRP A 161 35.60 -9.16 3.56
CA TRP A 161 34.90 -10.44 3.51
C TRP A 161 34.21 -10.65 2.16
N ARG A 162 34.18 -11.89 1.71
CA ARG A 162 33.58 -12.24 0.43
C ARG A 162 32.05 -12.13 0.50
N PRO A 163 31.41 -11.34 -0.37
CA PRO A 163 29.96 -11.26 -0.44
C PRO A 163 29.33 -12.55 -0.98
N VAL A 164 28.14 -12.88 -0.50
CA VAL A 164 27.31 -13.99 -0.99
C VAL A 164 26.50 -13.51 -2.18
N ALA A 165 26.67 -14.17 -3.32
CA ALA A 165 25.94 -13.82 -4.55
C ALA A 165 24.43 -13.86 -4.36
N GLY A 166 23.71 -12.86 -4.92
CA GLY A 166 22.25 -12.75 -4.85
C GLY A 166 21.72 -12.30 -3.47
N ARG A 167 22.60 -12.01 -2.49
CA ARG A 167 22.19 -11.52 -1.17
C ARG A 167 22.60 -10.06 -0.90
N PHE A 168 22.63 -9.26 -1.94
CA PHE A 168 22.81 -7.81 -1.86
C PHE A 168 21.49 -7.11 -2.24
N LYS A 169 21.10 -6.10 -1.46
CA LYS A 169 19.95 -5.23 -1.77
C LYS A 169 20.33 -3.79 -1.47
N ASP A 170 20.04 -2.93 -2.44
CA ASP A 170 20.27 -1.50 -2.35
C ASP A 170 18.94 -0.76 -2.17
N PHE A 171 18.59 -0.52 -0.90
CA PHE A 171 17.43 0.30 -0.55
C PHE A 171 17.81 1.78 -0.33
N ILE A 172 19.03 2.22 -0.71
CA ILE A 172 19.38 3.64 -0.78
C ILE A 172 19.02 4.17 -2.17
N ALA A 173 19.46 3.48 -3.22
CA ALA A 173 19.14 3.81 -4.61
C ALA A 173 17.67 3.53 -4.94
N SER A 174 17.08 2.46 -4.39
CA SER A 174 15.66 2.10 -4.51
C SER A 174 15.00 2.01 -3.14
N PRO A 175 14.59 3.15 -2.54
CA PRO A 175 13.98 3.17 -1.22
C PRO A 175 12.66 2.40 -1.19
N LYS A 176 12.33 1.83 -0.02
CA LYS A 176 10.99 1.28 0.20
C LYS A 176 9.97 2.39 0.45
N ASN A 177 8.72 2.14 0.13
CA ASN A 177 7.62 3.11 0.34
C ASN A 177 7.39 3.49 1.82
N ASN A 178 7.94 2.74 2.75
CA ASN A 178 7.86 3.00 4.19
C ASN A 178 9.04 3.84 4.72
N LEU A 179 9.70 4.64 3.88
CA LEU A 179 10.87 5.47 4.18
C LEU A 179 12.13 4.68 4.60
N TYR A 180 12.11 3.36 4.44
CA TYR A 180 13.26 2.54 4.77
C TYR A 180 14.35 2.66 3.71
N ARG A 181 15.55 3.07 4.15
CA ARG A 181 16.76 3.19 3.32
C ARG A 181 17.92 2.49 4.02
N SER A 182 18.59 1.58 3.34
CA SER A 182 19.78 0.88 3.85
C SER A 182 20.39 0.03 2.74
N LEU A 183 21.70 -0.19 2.74
CA LEU A 183 22.31 -1.29 2.01
C LEU A 183 22.25 -2.55 2.88
N HIS A 184 21.89 -3.67 2.28
CA HIS A 184 21.90 -4.97 2.89
C HIS A 184 22.89 -5.87 2.15
N THR A 185 23.81 -6.47 2.83
CA THR A 185 24.70 -7.47 2.24
C THR A 185 24.90 -8.62 3.22
N THR A 186 25.03 -9.82 2.66
CA THR A 186 25.47 -11.00 3.41
C THR A 186 26.88 -11.36 2.97
N VAL A 187 27.77 -11.51 3.90
CA VAL A 187 29.18 -11.86 3.65
C VAL A 187 29.58 -13.14 4.38
N THR A 188 30.64 -13.78 3.92
CA THR A 188 31.29 -14.86 4.65
C THR A 188 32.29 -14.25 5.63
N GLY A 189 31.90 -14.15 6.90
CA GLY A 189 32.69 -13.54 7.98
C GLY A 189 33.77 -14.48 8.53
N PRO A 190 34.28 -14.18 9.75
CA PRO A 190 35.21 -15.05 10.44
C PRO A 190 34.68 -16.48 10.56
N ASP A 191 35.58 -17.47 10.57
CA ASP A 191 35.27 -18.89 10.67
C ASP A 191 34.32 -19.44 9.61
N GLY A 192 34.20 -18.75 8.45
CA GLY A 192 33.30 -19.13 7.37
C GLY A 192 31.81 -18.94 7.68
N ARG A 193 31.45 -18.28 8.78
CA ARG A 193 30.07 -18.03 9.17
C ARG A 193 29.46 -16.93 8.29
N LEU A 194 28.21 -17.11 7.91
CA LEU A 194 27.45 -16.05 7.22
C LEU A 194 27.16 -14.92 8.21
N LEU A 195 27.35 -13.69 7.74
CA LEU A 195 27.13 -12.47 8.50
C LEU A 195 26.28 -11.52 7.65
N GLU A 196 25.18 -11.05 8.19
CA GLU A 196 24.37 -10.01 7.58
C GLU A 196 24.82 -8.62 8.04
N VAL A 197 25.00 -7.71 7.09
CA VAL A 197 25.44 -6.33 7.37
C VAL A 197 24.45 -5.35 6.81
N LEU A 198 23.94 -4.48 7.67
CA LEU A 198 23.09 -3.33 7.33
C LEU A 198 23.96 -2.08 7.34
N ILE A 199 23.94 -1.28 6.26
CA ILE A 199 24.72 -0.05 6.16
C ILE A 199 23.78 1.10 5.85
N ARG A 200 23.83 2.17 6.64
CA ARG A 200 22.96 3.34 6.48
C ARG A 200 23.51 4.54 7.24
N THR A 201 23.14 5.76 6.86
CA THR A 201 23.48 6.95 7.62
C THR A 201 22.71 7.01 8.94
N GLU A 202 23.10 7.93 9.82
CA GLU A 202 22.37 8.13 11.08
C GLU A 202 20.92 8.59 10.85
N SER A 203 20.67 9.45 9.87
CA SER A 203 19.31 9.89 9.51
C SER A 203 18.47 8.73 8.99
N MET A 204 19.00 7.90 8.09
CA MET A 204 18.36 6.67 7.63
C MET A 204 18.11 5.70 8.77
N HIS A 205 19.02 5.62 9.74
CA HIS A 205 18.86 4.78 10.92
C HIS A 205 17.65 5.20 11.76
N ARG A 206 17.53 6.51 12.01
CA ARG A 206 16.38 7.06 12.75
C ARG A 206 15.07 6.85 11.98
N CYS A 207 15.04 7.12 10.69
CA CYS A 207 13.87 6.89 9.85
C CYS A 207 13.47 5.42 9.82
N ALA A 208 14.43 4.49 9.71
CA ALA A 208 14.16 3.06 9.72
C ALA A 208 13.64 2.54 11.08
N GLU A 209 13.97 3.18 12.21
CA GLU A 209 13.48 2.78 13.53
C GLU A 209 12.08 3.34 13.84
N TYR A 210 11.86 4.61 13.50
CA TYR A 210 10.70 5.37 13.96
C TYR A 210 9.73 5.79 12.85
N GLY A 211 10.11 5.63 11.56
CA GLY A 211 9.26 5.95 10.42
C GLY A 211 8.64 7.34 10.53
N VAL A 212 7.33 7.42 10.34
CA VAL A 212 6.56 8.67 10.45
C VAL A 212 6.67 9.36 11.82
N ALA A 213 7.07 8.65 12.87
CA ALA A 213 7.27 9.24 14.19
C ALA A 213 8.62 9.97 14.34
N THR A 214 9.54 9.85 13.37
CA THR A 214 10.88 10.48 13.42
C THR A 214 10.78 11.99 13.55
N GLY A 215 9.91 12.63 12.77
CA GLY A 215 9.73 14.10 12.81
C GLY A 215 9.26 14.63 14.16
N TYR A 216 8.50 13.84 14.92
CA TYR A 216 8.04 14.21 16.26
C TYR A 216 9.12 14.01 17.33
N ARG A 217 9.94 12.96 17.15
CA ARG A 217 11.01 12.64 18.09
C ARG A 217 12.26 13.52 17.90
N TYR A 218 12.54 13.92 16.65
CA TYR A 218 13.72 14.66 16.25
C TYR A 218 13.35 15.91 15.42
N PRO A 219 12.63 16.91 15.98
CA PRO A 219 12.04 18.01 15.21
C PRO A 219 13.07 18.98 14.59
N LYS A 220 14.35 18.89 14.94
CA LYS A 220 15.41 19.77 14.44
C LYS A 220 16.23 19.20 13.27
N SER A 221 15.93 17.98 12.79
CA SER A 221 16.61 17.45 11.60
C SER A 221 16.00 18.09 10.34
N SER A 222 16.77 18.93 9.64
CA SER A 222 16.37 19.62 8.40
C SER A 222 15.95 18.63 7.29
N GLU A 223 16.47 17.42 7.30
CA GLU A 223 16.16 16.36 6.34
C GLU A 223 14.70 15.88 6.41
N TRP A 224 14.01 16.08 7.55
CA TRP A 224 12.61 15.69 7.67
C TRP A 224 11.65 16.65 6.92
N ALA A 225 12.04 17.91 6.73
CA ALA A 225 11.22 18.88 5.99
C ALA A 225 11.18 18.59 4.47
N GLU A 226 12.17 17.85 3.96
CA GLU A 226 12.29 17.50 2.55
C GLU A 226 11.89 16.03 2.27
N THR A 227 11.65 15.22 3.30
CA THR A 227 11.30 13.82 3.12
C THR A 227 9.83 13.69 2.73
N PRO A 228 9.49 12.97 1.66
CA PRO A 228 8.13 12.84 1.17
C PRO A 228 7.26 12.00 2.12
N GLY A 229 6.80 12.60 3.19
CA GLY A 229 5.69 12.09 4.00
C GLY A 229 4.35 12.12 3.24
N SER A 230 4.37 12.61 1.98
CA SER A 230 3.21 12.69 1.11
C SER A 230 2.63 11.32 0.78
N ASP A 231 3.45 10.32 0.46
CA ASP A 231 2.94 9.03 -0.05
C ASP A 231 2.28 8.19 1.04
N GLN A 232 2.84 8.20 2.25
CA GLN A 232 2.23 7.51 3.40
C GLN A 232 0.95 8.20 3.86
N LEU A 233 0.92 9.54 3.84
CA LEU A 233 -0.28 10.31 4.11
C LEU A 233 -1.29 10.16 2.97
N THR A 234 -0.85 10.02 1.72
CA THR A 234 -1.70 9.74 0.57
C THR A 234 -2.34 8.36 0.67
N TRP A 235 -1.57 7.33 1.04
CA TRP A 235 -2.12 6.01 1.31
C TRP A 235 -3.16 6.06 2.44
N LEU A 236 -2.86 6.73 3.55
CA LEU A 236 -3.80 6.87 4.65
C LEU A 236 -5.08 7.61 4.24
N LYS A 237 -4.99 8.63 3.39
CA LYS A 237 -6.15 9.30 2.80
C LYS A 237 -6.98 8.35 1.96
N ARG A 238 -6.36 7.55 1.07
CA ARG A 238 -7.08 6.51 0.29
C ARG A 238 -7.84 5.53 1.19
N VAL A 239 -7.23 5.10 2.28
CA VAL A 239 -7.90 4.22 3.26
C VAL A 239 -9.12 4.90 3.89
N LEU A 240 -9.08 6.22 4.10
CA LEU A 240 -10.22 6.99 4.62
C LEU A 240 -11.31 7.16 3.58
N ASP A 241 -10.95 7.43 2.34
CA ASP A 241 -11.91 7.54 1.24
C ASP A 241 -12.64 6.19 1.07
N TRP A 242 -11.94 5.06 1.13
CA TRP A 242 -12.56 3.74 1.13
C TRP A 242 -13.55 3.51 2.28
N GLU A 243 -13.24 4.01 3.48
CA GLU A 243 -14.17 3.88 4.61
C GLU A 243 -15.46 4.67 4.40
N GLN A 244 -15.37 5.84 3.76
CA GLN A 244 -16.54 6.64 3.44
C GLN A 244 -17.42 6.01 2.35
N GLU A 245 -16.80 5.30 1.40
CA GLU A 245 -17.48 4.61 0.31
C GLU A 245 -18.06 3.26 0.70
N THR A 246 -17.50 2.63 1.76
CA THR A 246 -17.86 1.27 2.17
C THR A 246 -18.84 1.29 3.34
N THR A 247 -20.07 0.81 3.12
CA THR A 247 -21.11 0.73 4.18
C THR A 247 -20.93 -0.48 5.12
N ASP A 248 -20.12 -1.48 4.74
CA ASP A 248 -19.88 -2.70 5.52
C ASP A 248 -18.47 -2.71 6.12
N ALA A 249 -18.40 -2.64 7.45
CA ALA A 249 -17.15 -2.72 8.19
C ALA A 249 -16.35 -4.02 7.95
N GLY A 250 -17.01 -5.13 7.60
CA GLY A 250 -16.37 -6.41 7.27
C GLY A 250 -15.63 -6.34 5.95
N GLN A 251 -16.24 -5.75 4.94
CA GLN A 251 -15.63 -5.53 3.62
C GLN A 251 -14.44 -4.55 3.74
N PHE A 252 -14.59 -3.46 4.48
CA PHE A 252 -13.50 -2.53 4.74
C PHE A 252 -12.29 -3.21 5.39
N LEU A 253 -12.50 -4.03 6.42
CA LEU A 253 -11.41 -4.76 7.07
C LEU A 253 -10.76 -5.81 6.15
N ALA A 254 -11.53 -6.47 5.31
CA ALA A 254 -11.01 -7.43 4.33
C ALA A 254 -10.14 -6.72 3.28
N SER A 255 -10.59 -5.59 2.76
CA SER A 255 -9.86 -4.74 1.82
C SER A 255 -8.57 -4.20 2.43
N LEU A 256 -8.64 -3.70 3.67
CA LEU A 256 -7.49 -3.20 4.41
C LEU A 256 -6.44 -4.30 4.66
N ARG A 257 -6.88 -5.53 5.00
CA ARG A 257 -5.98 -6.68 5.16
C ARG A 257 -5.28 -7.04 3.86
N CYS A 258 -5.99 -6.99 2.74
CA CYS A 258 -5.44 -7.27 1.42
C CYS A 258 -4.36 -6.22 1.05
N ASP A 259 -4.62 -4.95 1.32
CA ASP A 259 -3.70 -3.84 1.03
C ASP A 259 -2.48 -3.81 1.98
N LEU A 260 -2.65 -4.30 3.21
CA LEU A 260 -1.59 -4.43 4.20
C LEU A 260 -0.84 -5.77 4.14
N ALA A 261 -1.27 -6.72 3.30
CA ALA A 261 -0.64 -8.05 3.23
C ALA A 261 0.86 -7.95 2.95
N GLU A 262 1.63 -8.74 3.66
CA GLU A 262 3.09 -8.81 3.49
C GLU A 262 3.46 -9.38 2.11
N GLY A 263 4.45 -8.76 1.49
CA GLY A 263 4.98 -9.17 0.20
C GLY A 263 4.52 -8.24 -0.90
N GLN A 264 5.10 -7.05 -0.97
CA GLN A 264 5.01 -6.20 -2.15
C GLN A 264 6.12 -6.55 -3.12
N ILE A 265 5.82 -6.46 -4.40
CA ILE A 265 6.77 -6.56 -5.50
C ILE A 265 6.89 -5.20 -6.15
N GLN A 266 8.08 -4.87 -6.62
CA GLN A 266 8.31 -3.69 -7.44
C GLN A 266 8.35 -4.10 -8.90
N VAL A 267 7.54 -3.46 -9.73
CA VAL A 267 7.52 -3.65 -11.18
C VAL A 267 7.76 -2.33 -11.89
N PHE A 268 8.31 -2.40 -13.09
CA PHE A 268 8.63 -1.22 -13.89
C PHE A 268 7.65 -1.12 -15.05
N ALA A 269 7.02 0.05 -15.23
CA ALA A 269 6.15 0.35 -16.36
C ALA A 269 6.27 1.83 -16.74
N HIS A 270 6.30 2.15 -18.03
CA HIS A 270 6.39 3.51 -18.56
C HIS A 270 7.51 4.37 -17.93
N GLY A 271 8.66 3.74 -17.59
CA GLY A 271 9.79 4.43 -16.94
C GLY A 271 9.62 4.74 -15.46
N ASN A 272 8.52 4.32 -14.85
CA ASN A 272 8.24 4.47 -13.42
C ASN A 272 8.26 3.11 -12.71
N THR A 273 8.42 3.15 -11.39
CA THR A 273 8.34 1.97 -10.51
C THR A 273 7.01 1.94 -9.80
N PHE A 274 6.35 0.78 -9.82
CA PHE A 274 5.08 0.55 -9.16
C PHE A 274 5.22 -0.55 -8.11
N GLU A 275 4.62 -0.35 -6.94
CA GLU A 275 4.53 -1.38 -5.92
C GLU A 275 3.16 -2.05 -5.95
N LEU A 276 3.17 -3.36 -6.08
CA LEU A 276 1.97 -4.19 -6.12
C LEU A 276 2.03 -5.28 -5.06
N PRO A 277 0.89 -5.78 -4.57
CA PRO A 277 0.84 -6.96 -3.72
C PRO A 277 1.52 -8.16 -4.40
N SER A 278 2.20 -9.00 -3.64
CA SER A 278 2.80 -10.23 -4.16
C SER A 278 1.73 -11.14 -4.79
N GLY A 279 2.02 -11.65 -5.99
CA GLY A 279 1.07 -12.42 -6.77
C GLY A 279 0.14 -11.58 -7.64
N SER A 280 0.32 -10.26 -7.69
CA SER A 280 -0.37 -9.38 -8.64
C SER A 280 -0.09 -9.75 -10.07
N THR A 281 -0.97 -9.33 -10.96
CA THR A 281 -0.98 -9.63 -12.38
C THR A 281 -0.88 -8.36 -13.22
N PRO A 282 -0.66 -8.41 -14.53
CA PRO A 282 -0.72 -7.24 -15.39
C PRO A 282 -2.01 -6.43 -15.28
N VAL A 283 -3.15 -7.06 -14.99
CA VAL A 283 -4.41 -6.36 -14.75
C VAL A 283 -4.35 -5.50 -13.49
N ASP A 284 -3.73 -6.00 -12.41
CA ASP A 284 -3.53 -5.22 -11.20
C ASP A 284 -2.70 -3.95 -11.48
N LEU A 285 -1.62 -4.09 -12.28
CA LEU A 285 -0.80 -2.96 -12.71
C LEU A 285 -1.59 -1.98 -13.58
N ALA A 286 -2.41 -2.48 -14.51
CA ALA A 286 -3.22 -1.64 -15.39
C ALA A 286 -4.17 -0.73 -14.58
N TYR A 287 -4.80 -1.25 -13.54
CA TYR A 287 -5.64 -0.47 -12.63
C TYR A 287 -4.84 0.47 -11.71
N GLU A 288 -3.58 0.17 -11.40
CA GLU A 288 -2.70 1.09 -10.66
C GLU A 288 -2.24 2.26 -11.54
N LEU A 289 -2.12 2.06 -12.86
CA LEU A 289 -1.83 3.11 -13.83
C LEU A 289 -3.02 4.09 -13.95
N SER A 290 -4.19 3.58 -14.28
CA SER A 290 -5.47 4.32 -14.28
C SER A 290 -6.66 3.36 -14.35
N THR A 291 -7.83 3.84 -13.93
CA THR A 291 -9.08 3.08 -14.06
C THR A 291 -9.43 2.79 -15.53
N GLU A 292 -9.14 3.72 -16.44
CA GLU A 292 -9.35 3.57 -17.88
C GLU A 292 -8.46 2.49 -18.46
N THR A 293 -7.13 2.57 -18.20
CA THR A 293 -6.17 1.55 -18.63
C THR A 293 -6.52 0.17 -18.11
N GLY A 294 -6.98 0.08 -16.84
CA GLY A 294 -7.44 -1.15 -16.23
C GLY A 294 -8.66 -1.75 -16.93
N GLY A 295 -9.64 -0.90 -17.26
CA GLY A 295 -10.86 -1.31 -17.95
C GLY A 295 -10.63 -1.73 -19.40
N GLU A 296 -9.67 -1.11 -20.09
CA GLU A 296 -9.36 -1.33 -21.51
C GLU A 296 -8.18 -2.28 -21.75
N CYS A 297 -7.68 -2.95 -20.72
CA CYS A 297 -6.51 -3.82 -20.81
C CYS A 297 -6.77 -5.04 -21.71
N LEU A 298 -6.05 -5.13 -22.84
CA LEU A 298 -6.18 -6.21 -23.82
C LEU A 298 -5.09 -7.25 -23.72
N ALA A 299 -3.86 -6.81 -23.56
CA ALA A 299 -2.67 -7.68 -23.50
C ALA A 299 -1.57 -7.04 -22.66
N ALA A 300 -0.57 -7.81 -22.31
CA ALA A 300 0.61 -7.31 -21.62
C ALA A 300 1.87 -8.05 -22.08
N THR A 301 3.02 -7.35 -22.04
CA THR A 301 4.32 -8.01 -22.09
C THR A 301 4.98 -7.98 -20.70
N ILE A 302 5.72 -9.04 -20.38
CA ILE A 302 6.57 -9.14 -19.20
C ILE A 302 7.99 -9.38 -19.69
N ASN A 303 8.90 -8.46 -19.39
CA ASN A 303 10.30 -8.49 -19.85
C ASN A 303 10.41 -8.65 -21.38
N GLY A 304 9.57 -7.93 -22.12
CA GLY A 304 9.51 -7.93 -23.59
C GLY A 304 8.91 -9.18 -24.23
N ARG A 305 8.22 -10.04 -23.44
CA ARG A 305 7.53 -11.24 -23.94
C ARG A 305 6.04 -11.14 -23.66
N LEU A 306 5.22 -11.41 -24.66
CA LEU A 306 3.77 -11.47 -24.49
C LEU A 306 3.42 -12.50 -23.42
N ALA A 307 2.57 -12.10 -22.46
CA ALA A 307 2.18 -12.92 -21.33
C ALA A 307 0.65 -12.89 -21.13
N PRO A 308 0.06 -13.98 -20.68
CA PRO A 308 -1.35 -13.99 -20.25
C PRO A 308 -1.60 -12.93 -19.15
N LEU A 309 -2.77 -12.28 -19.19
CA LEU A 309 -3.15 -11.29 -18.19
C LEU A 309 -3.27 -11.86 -16.76
N SER A 310 -3.40 -13.17 -16.63
CA SER A 310 -3.41 -13.89 -15.34
C SER A 310 -2.01 -14.29 -14.84
N SER A 311 -0.93 -13.93 -15.57
CA SER A 311 0.43 -14.25 -15.16
C SER A 311 0.81 -13.49 -13.90
N GLN A 312 1.42 -14.17 -12.93
CA GLN A 312 1.91 -13.53 -11.72
C GLN A 312 3.19 -12.74 -12.01
N LEU A 313 3.19 -11.48 -11.63
CA LEU A 313 4.35 -10.59 -11.70
C LEU A 313 5.35 -10.93 -10.59
N ARG A 314 6.62 -10.68 -10.85
CA ARG A 314 7.73 -10.87 -9.92
C ARG A 314 8.45 -9.56 -9.67
N ASP A 315 9.15 -9.49 -8.56
CA ASP A 315 9.98 -8.35 -8.20
C ASP A 315 11.03 -8.08 -9.29
N GLY A 316 11.04 -6.85 -9.81
CA GLY A 316 11.95 -6.42 -10.88
C GLY A 316 11.43 -6.62 -12.31
N ASP A 317 10.22 -7.16 -12.52
CA ASP A 317 9.67 -7.32 -13.87
C ASP A 317 9.40 -5.97 -14.54
N VAL A 318 9.71 -5.90 -15.83
CA VAL A 318 9.36 -4.78 -16.72
C VAL A 318 8.09 -5.16 -17.47
N VAL A 319 7.04 -4.38 -17.29
CA VAL A 319 5.70 -4.69 -17.82
C VAL A 319 5.22 -3.57 -18.73
N GLU A 320 4.69 -3.94 -19.88
CA GLU A 320 4.00 -3.03 -20.80
C GLU A 320 2.56 -3.49 -20.94
N ILE A 321 1.63 -2.57 -20.76
CA ILE A 321 0.19 -2.81 -20.89
C ILE A 321 -0.25 -2.26 -22.25
N PHE A 322 -1.06 -3.02 -22.96
CA PHE A 322 -1.65 -2.64 -24.24
C PHE A 322 -3.17 -2.49 -24.06
N THR A 323 -3.66 -1.33 -24.49
CA THR A 323 -5.08 -0.97 -24.44
C THR A 323 -5.66 -0.85 -25.86
N GLU A 324 -6.99 -0.81 -25.96
CA GLU A 324 -7.66 -0.53 -27.25
C GLU A 324 -7.22 0.83 -27.84
N THR A 325 -7.05 1.81 -26.96
CA THR A 325 -6.73 3.19 -27.36
C THR A 325 -5.32 3.33 -27.96
N ASP A 326 -4.38 2.44 -27.60
CA ASP A 326 -3.03 2.46 -28.12
C ASP A 326 -2.94 2.08 -29.61
N GLY A 327 -4.00 1.51 -30.19
CA GLY A 327 -4.08 1.17 -31.63
C GLY A 327 -3.06 0.13 -32.11
N GLN A 328 -2.32 -0.50 -31.18
CA GLN A 328 -1.28 -1.49 -31.49
C GLN A 328 -1.86 -2.92 -31.65
N ILE A 329 -3.08 -3.14 -31.22
CA ILE A 329 -3.78 -4.42 -31.32
C ILE A 329 -5.11 -4.19 -32.06
N GLU A 330 -5.28 -4.85 -33.21
CA GLU A 330 -6.54 -4.87 -33.93
C GLU A 330 -7.53 -5.76 -33.14
N THR A 331 -8.61 -5.15 -32.61
CA THR A 331 -9.70 -5.87 -31.96
C THR A 331 -10.79 -6.19 -33.01
N GLU A 332 -11.38 -7.38 -32.92
CA GLU A 332 -12.51 -7.73 -33.77
C GLU A 332 -13.70 -6.77 -33.52
N PRO A 333 -14.38 -6.32 -34.59
CA PRO A 333 -15.54 -5.45 -34.46
C PRO A 333 -16.63 -6.16 -33.63
N GLY A 334 -16.94 -5.62 -32.44
CA GLY A 334 -17.96 -6.18 -31.54
C GLY A 334 -17.40 -6.95 -30.33
N ALA A 335 -16.10 -6.94 -30.12
CA ALA A 335 -15.53 -7.44 -28.86
C ALA A 335 -16.11 -6.66 -27.66
N PRO A 336 -16.46 -7.32 -26.54
CA PRO A 336 -17.02 -6.64 -25.38
C PRO A 336 -15.97 -5.70 -24.80
N ARG A 337 -16.33 -4.41 -24.69
CA ARG A 337 -15.51 -3.36 -24.09
C ARG A 337 -15.64 -3.40 -22.58
N GLY A 338 -14.51 -3.26 -21.86
CA GLY A 338 -14.49 -3.18 -20.42
C GLY A 338 -13.90 -4.41 -19.73
N PRO A 339 -13.87 -4.40 -18.39
CA PRO A 339 -13.26 -5.46 -17.59
C PRO A 339 -14.02 -6.78 -17.72
N ARG A 340 -13.32 -7.89 -17.57
CA ARG A 340 -13.90 -9.23 -17.62
C ARG A 340 -14.15 -9.77 -16.21
N ARG A 341 -15.30 -10.41 -15.98
CA ARG A 341 -15.65 -10.99 -14.67
C ARG A 341 -14.64 -12.04 -14.18
N GLU A 342 -14.04 -12.79 -15.12
CA GLU A 342 -13.01 -13.78 -14.83
C GLU A 342 -11.76 -13.20 -14.17
N TRP A 343 -11.48 -11.89 -14.37
CA TRP A 343 -10.34 -11.22 -13.75
C TRP A 343 -10.43 -11.19 -12.23
N LEU A 344 -11.64 -11.17 -11.66
CA LEU A 344 -11.84 -11.26 -10.21
C LEU A 344 -11.27 -12.55 -9.60
N GLY A 345 -11.06 -13.58 -10.41
CA GLY A 345 -10.49 -14.86 -9.96
C GLY A 345 -8.98 -14.81 -9.72
N PHE A 346 -8.26 -13.87 -10.32
CA PHE A 346 -6.81 -13.82 -10.24
C PHE A 346 -6.21 -12.48 -9.79
N VAL A 347 -6.90 -11.34 -9.94
CA VAL A 347 -6.41 -10.05 -9.45
C VAL A 347 -6.23 -10.05 -7.94
N LYS A 348 -5.19 -9.34 -7.49
CA LYS A 348 -4.80 -9.28 -6.07
C LYS A 348 -4.95 -7.88 -5.48
N SER A 349 -4.76 -6.82 -6.28
CA SER A 349 -4.88 -5.46 -5.79
C SER A 349 -6.33 -5.12 -5.45
N ASN A 350 -6.52 -4.39 -4.36
CA ASN A 350 -7.85 -3.96 -3.95
C ASN A 350 -8.45 -2.97 -4.96
N ALA A 351 -7.60 -2.13 -5.56
CA ALA A 351 -8.02 -1.19 -6.62
C ALA A 351 -8.67 -1.92 -7.78
N ALA A 352 -8.00 -2.94 -8.35
CA ALA A 352 -8.56 -3.74 -9.43
C ALA A 352 -9.86 -4.45 -9.01
N GLN A 353 -9.88 -5.09 -7.84
CA GLN A 353 -11.06 -5.79 -7.35
C GLN A 353 -12.28 -4.88 -7.18
N MET A 354 -12.08 -3.69 -6.60
CA MET A 354 -13.15 -2.73 -6.37
C MET A 354 -13.67 -2.16 -7.70
N GLN A 355 -12.78 -1.71 -8.58
CA GLN A 355 -13.17 -1.12 -9.86
C GLN A 355 -13.91 -2.14 -10.76
N ILE A 356 -13.42 -3.38 -10.82
CA ILE A 356 -14.10 -4.44 -11.59
C ILE A 356 -15.49 -4.73 -10.98
N LYS A 357 -15.60 -4.82 -9.64
CA LYS A 357 -16.90 -5.04 -8.98
C LYS A 357 -17.86 -3.88 -9.18
N SER A 358 -17.38 -2.63 -9.09
CA SER A 358 -18.18 -1.43 -9.34
C SER A 358 -18.73 -1.40 -10.75
N TYR A 359 -17.88 -1.67 -11.75
CA TYR A 359 -18.29 -1.76 -13.14
C TYR A 359 -19.46 -2.75 -13.34
N PHE A 360 -19.35 -3.96 -12.80
CA PHE A 360 -20.41 -4.97 -12.90
C PHE A 360 -21.61 -4.70 -11.99
N ALA A 361 -21.46 -3.95 -10.90
CA ALA A 361 -22.58 -3.50 -10.10
C ALA A 361 -23.40 -2.45 -10.85
N GLU A 362 -22.76 -1.53 -11.55
CA GLU A 362 -23.41 -0.54 -12.41
C GLU A 362 -24.08 -1.21 -13.61
N GLU A 363 -23.42 -2.20 -14.24
CA GLU A 363 -24.00 -2.96 -15.36
C GLU A 363 -25.23 -3.78 -14.93
N ASN A 364 -25.23 -4.32 -13.70
CA ASN A 364 -26.34 -5.12 -13.14
C ASN A 364 -27.30 -4.30 -12.27
N ALA A 365 -27.02 -3.01 -12.04
CA ALA A 365 -28.02 -2.14 -11.43
C ALA A 365 -29.29 -2.25 -12.30
N PRO A 366 -30.45 -2.60 -11.74
CA PRO A 366 -31.69 -2.55 -12.51
C PRO A 366 -31.76 -1.12 -13.02
N GLY A 367 -31.64 -0.96 -14.34
CA GLY A 367 -31.60 0.36 -14.97
C GLY A 367 -32.73 1.14 -14.35
N ILE A 368 -32.41 2.31 -13.77
CA ILE A 368 -33.46 3.19 -13.18
C ILE A 368 -34.59 3.20 -14.16
N SER A 369 -35.76 2.71 -13.73
CA SER A 369 -36.90 2.60 -14.66
C SER A 369 -37.15 3.96 -15.31
N ILE A 370 -37.60 3.99 -16.54
CA ILE A 370 -37.93 5.27 -17.22
C ILE A 370 -38.77 6.15 -16.29
N ALA A 371 -39.71 5.55 -15.55
CA ALA A 371 -40.53 6.24 -14.57
C ALA A 371 -39.71 6.86 -13.41
N ASP A 372 -38.68 6.16 -12.92
CA ASP A 372 -37.79 6.68 -11.88
C ASP A 372 -36.85 7.75 -12.42
N LYS A 373 -36.33 7.61 -13.64
CA LYS A 373 -35.54 8.65 -14.32
C LYS A 373 -36.36 9.92 -14.52
N VAL A 374 -37.61 9.80 -14.95
CA VAL A 374 -38.55 10.92 -15.09
C VAL A 374 -38.78 11.59 -13.72
N ARG A 375 -39.00 10.82 -12.67
CA ARG A 375 -39.20 11.34 -11.32
C ARG A 375 -37.93 12.08 -10.80
N LEU A 376 -36.74 11.54 -11.04
CA LEU A 376 -35.47 12.15 -10.65
C LEU A 376 -35.20 13.44 -11.45
N GLY A 377 -35.39 13.45 -12.76
CA GLY A 377 -35.23 14.62 -13.59
C GLY A 377 -36.17 15.75 -13.17
N ARG A 378 -37.46 15.43 -12.87
CA ARG A 378 -38.41 16.36 -12.32
C ARG A 378 -38.00 16.96 -10.98
N ALA A 379 -37.49 16.12 -10.06
CA ALA A 379 -36.97 16.57 -8.77
C ALA A 379 -35.76 17.50 -8.95
N THR A 380 -34.86 17.18 -9.87
CA THR A 380 -33.65 17.96 -10.17
C THR A 380 -34.05 19.36 -10.70
N ILE A 381 -34.96 19.46 -11.68
CA ILE A 381 -35.46 20.75 -12.19
C ILE A 381 -36.15 21.53 -11.06
N GLY A 382 -36.98 20.88 -10.23
CA GLY A 382 -37.62 21.50 -9.07
C GLY A 382 -36.66 22.06 -8.02
N LEU A 383 -35.55 21.37 -7.76
CA LEU A 383 -34.49 21.85 -6.87
C LEU A 383 -33.73 23.02 -7.48
N THR A 384 -33.44 22.99 -8.79
CA THR A 384 -32.76 24.09 -9.49
C THR A 384 -33.65 25.34 -9.56
N LEU A 385 -34.96 25.20 -9.82
CA LEU A 385 -35.91 26.32 -9.76
C LEU A 385 -35.94 26.99 -8.37
N ARG A 386 -35.87 26.21 -7.28
CA ARG A 386 -35.83 26.77 -5.92
C ARG A 386 -34.56 27.57 -5.64
N LYS A 387 -33.43 27.26 -6.30
CA LYS A 387 -32.22 28.09 -6.22
C LYS A 387 -32.39 29.48 -6.82
N HIS A 388 -33.35 29.62 -7.76
CA HIS A 388 -33.75 30.89 -8.41
C HIS A 388 -34.98 31.53 -7.78
N ASP A 389 -35.36 31.12 -6.53
CA ASP A 389 -36.55 31.59 -5.80
C ASP A 389 -37.87 31.45 -6.59
N ARG A 390 -37.95 30.47 -7.49
CA ARG A 390 -39.12 30.17 -8.31
C ARG A 390 -39.67 28.77 -8.00
N GLY A 391 -40.96 28.59 -8.20
CA GLY A 391 -41.70 27.33 -8.05
C GLY A 391 -42.46 26.97 -9.30
N LEU A 392 -42.59 25.68 -9.58
CA LEU A 392 -43.41 25.20 -10.69
C LEU A 392 -44.86 25.08 -10.26
N ALA A 393 -45.72 25.98 -10.76
CA ALA A 393 -47.14 25.95 -10.45
C ALA A 393 -47.92 24.97 -11.37
N SER A 394 -47.38 24.64 -12.54
CA SER A 394 -48.00 23.77 -13.55
C SER A 394 -46.93 23.11 -14.45
N GLU A 395 -47.26 21.97 -15.04
CA GLU A 395 -46.35 21.27 -16.01
C GLU A 395 -46.48 21.85 -17.46
N VAL A 396 -47.42 22.72 -17.71
CA VAL A 396 -47.65 23.26 -19.05
C VAL A 396 -46.40 23.95 -19.62
N PRO A 397 -45.69 24.81 -18.86
CA PRO A 397 -44.46 25.44 -19.35
C PRO A 397 -43.35 24.45 -19.67
N LEU A 398 -43.20 23.37 -18.87
CA LEU A 398 -42.18 22.33 -19.11
C LEU A 398 -42.46 21.53 -20.40
N ARG A 399 -43.71 21.23 -20.70
CA ARG A 399 -44.09 20.53 -21.94
C ARG A 399 -43.76 21.39 -23.16
N ARG A 400 -44.09 22.68 -23.08
CA ARG A 400 -43.81 23.64 -24.15
C ARG A 400 -42.30 23.81 -24.37
N LEU A 401 -41.53 23.86 -23.30
CA LEU A 401 -40.07 23.90 -23.37
C LEU A 401 -39.46 22.60 -23.95
N ALA A 402 -40.03 21.44 -23.66
CA ALA A 402 -39.59 20.18 -24.24
C ALA A 402 -39.74 20.18 -25.76
N GLU A 403 -40.89 20.70 -26.28
CA GLU A 403 -41.16 20.87 -27.74
C GLU A 403 -40.16 21.86 -28.35
N GLU A 404 -39.88 22.99 -27.69
CA GLU A 404 -38.94 24.02 -28.17
C GLU A 404 -37.50 23.51 -28.22
N LEU A 405 -37.12 22.64 -27.27
CA LEU A 405 -35.82 21.98 -27.24
C LEU A 405 -35.70 20.77 -28.18
N GLY A 406 -36.78 20.44 -28.91
CA GLY A 406 -36.81 19.37 -29.90
C GLY A 406 -36.99 17.97 -29.32
N TYR A 407 -37.46 17.85 -28.08
CA TYR A 407 -37.80 16.56 -27.48
C TYR A 407 -39.22 16.15 -27.84
N PRO A 408 -39.48 14.86 -28.13
CA PRO A 408 -40.82 14.38 -28.55
C PRO A 408 -41.86 14.51 -27.44
N ASP A 409 -41.45 14.47 -26.17
CA ASP A 409 -42.31 14.64 -25.00
C ASP A 409 -41.53 15.09 -23.76
N LEU A 410 -42.26 15.48 -22.71
CA LEU A 410 -41.71 15.90 -21.43
C LEU A 410 -40.88 14.76 -20.73
N GLU A 411 -41.34 13.53 -20.86
CA GLU A 411 -40.68 12.39 -20.20
C GLU A 411 -39.28 12.17 -20.77
N THR A 412 -39.13 12.24 -22.10
CA THR A 412 -37.85 12.12 -22.79
C THR A 412 -36.89 13.26 -22.39
N MET A 413 -37.37 14.48 -22.26
CA MET A 413 -36.58 15.62 -21.79
C MET A 413 -36.13 15.40 -20.33
N LEU A 414 -37.00 14.93 -19.44
CA LEU A 414 -36.68 14.66 -18.05
C LEU A 414 -35.66 13.51 -17.89
N VAL A 415 -35.71 12.50 -18.74
CA VAL A 415 -34.72 11.45 -18.83
C VAL A 415 -33.37 12.03 -19.25
N ALA A 416 -33.33 12.90 -20.26
CA ALA A 416 -32.10 13.57 -20.71
C ALA A 416 -31.45 14.43 -19.62
N VAL A 417 -32.25 15.09 -18.78
CA VAL A 417 -31.76 15.82 -17.59
C VAL A 417 -31.13 14.84 -16.55
N THR A 418 -31.76 13.70 -16.33
CA THR A 418 -31.26 12.67 -15.38
C THR A 418 -29.97 12.05 -15.90
N GLU A 419 -29.84 11.82 -17.18
CA GLU A 419 -28.66 11.26 -17.85
C GLU A 419 -27.54 12.30 -18.11
N ARG A 420 -27.73 13.54 -17.64
CA ARG A 420 -26.82 14.67 -17.84
C ARG A 420 -26.48 14.99 -19.30
N SER A 421 -27.30 14.55 -20.23
CA SER A 421 -27.24 14.98 -21.65
C SER A 421 -27.86 16.35 -21.87
N LEU A 422 -28.59 16.85 -20.88
CA LEU A 422 -29.17 18.18 -20.83
C LEU A 422 -28.95 18.80 -19.45
N GLU A 423 -28.24 19.92 -19.38
CA GLU A 423 -27.90 20.59 -18.13
C GLU A 423 -29.12 21.19 -17.42
N PRO A 424 -29.38 20.89 -16.13
CA PRO A 424 -30.56 21.39 -15.41
C PRO A 424 -30.66 22.91 -15.32
N ASP A 425 -29.51 23.60 -15.15
CA ASP A 425 -29.48 25.06 -15.07
C ASP A 425 -29.91 25.71 -16.39
N GLN A 426 -29.49 25.15 -17.54
CA GLN A 426 -29.89 25.60 -18.85
C GLN A 426 -31.41 25.46 -19.07
N VAL A 427 -32.00 24.33 -18.64
CA VAL A 427 -33.45 24.08 -18.70
C VAL A 427 -34.22 25.12 -17.87
N VAL A 428 -33.71 25.41 -16.67
CA VAL A 428 -34.36 26.35 -15.74
C VAL A 428 -34.28 27.80 -16.26
N GLU A 429 -33.13 28.23 -16.79
CA GLU A 429 -32.99 29.56 -17.38
C GLU A 429 -33.97 29.79 -18.56
N GLN A 430 -34.08 28.80 -19.46
CA GLN A 430 -35.00 28.88 -20.58
C GLN A 430 -36.46 28.80 -20.14
N LEU A 431 -36.77 28.00 -19.12
CA LEU A 431 -38.09 27.91 -18.52
C LEU A 431 -38.53 29.25 -17.91
N ILE A 432 -37.65 29.92 -17.19
CA ILE A 432 -37.91 31.25 -16.61
C ILE A 432 -38.15 32.25 -17.72
N ALA A 433 -37.31 32.27 -18.76
CA ALA A 433 -37.49 33.17 -19.89
C ALA A 433 -38.81 32.93 -20.63
N LEU A 434 -39.26 31.69 -20.74
CA LEU A 434 -40.51 31.30 -21.41
C LEU A 434 -41.74 31.71 -20.59
N VAL A 435 -41.67 31.63 -19.27
CA VAL A 435 -42.77 32.06 -18.36
C VAL A 435 -42.84 33.58 -18.31
N ASP A 436 -41.69 34.27 -18.17
CA ASP A 436 -41.66 35.74 -18.06
C ASP A 436 -42.03 36.44 -19.37
N ASN A 437 -41.96 35.78 -20.55
CA ASN A 437 -42.41 36.26 -21.83
C ASN A 437 -43.91 35.95 -22.13
N THR A 438 -44.62 35.23 -21.27
CA THR A 438 -46.00 34.80 -21.47
C THR A 438 -47.00 35.56 -20.60
N ASP A 439 -46.49 36.36 -19.62
CA ASP A 439 -47.25 37.37 -18.86
C ASP A 439 -47.08 38.74 -19.49
#